data_7b9a31f133e4bb8a907899e165e7196b
#
_entry.id   7b9a31f133e4bb8a907899e165e7196b
#
_cell.length_a   1.000
_cell.length_b   1.000
_cell.length_c   1.000
_cell.angle_alpha   90.00
_cell.angle_beta   90.00
_cell.angle_gamma   90.00
#
_symmetry.space_group_name_H-M   'P 1'
#
loop_
_entity.id
_entity.type
_entity.pdbx_description
1 polymer ?
#
loop_
_entity_poly.entity_id
_entity_poly.type
_entity_poly.pdbx_seq_one_letter_code
_entity_poly.pdbx_strand_id
1 'polypeptide(L)'
;MISFQRRNLLLGSAALLTACGMDDHAPTVLGVAKNDYQFSVLVEAIQAAGLESTLDGVGPITVFAPTNNAFTALLSELSLTKAQLLADRALLTSVLTYHVLPSKVEKSGVPLGKAVATVQGGFFKVESSAGGALTIQDGRNRNAVITATDVAASNGVVHIIDKVILPANRNIVQTAQALPDFSVLVEAVLAANLASALSASGPLTVFAPTNVAFTGLLTSLGQTKAQLLANTSLLTSVLRYHVVNARVLKADVPIGTAISTLEPSKTFTVDNSLFITDTKGNKSKITTTDVFASNGVIHVIDKVILP
;
A
#
# COMPACT_ATOMS: atom_id res chain seq x y z
N MET A 1 86.77 24.55 -25.83
CA MET A 1 87.38 24.67 -24.48
C MET A 1 86.40 24.10 -23.52
N ILE A 2 86.57 22.91 -23.08
CA ILE A 2 86.94 22.48 -21.72
C ILE A 2 85.77 22.74 -20.74
N SER A 3 85.04 21.66 -20.44
CA SER A 3 85.09 20.92 -19.16
C SER A 3 84.12 21.49 -18.09
N PHE A 4 83.33 20.80 -17.34
CA PHE A 4 83.59 19.66 -16.45
C PHE A 4 82.22 19.10 -15.95
N GLN A 5 82.18 17.80 -15.85
CA GLN A 5 81.14 17.05 -15.11
C GLN A 5 81.10 17.41 -13.62
N ARG A 6 79.92 17.34 -13.01
CA ARG A 6 79.80 16.78 -11.66
C ARG A 6 78.45 16.02 -11.53
N ARG A 7 78.57 14.74 -11.34
CA ARG A 7 77.59 13.83 -10.84
C ARG A 7 77.25 14.19 -9.39
N ASN A 8 76.00 14.34 -9.06
CA ASN A 8 75.56 14.16 -7.69
C ASN A 8 74.46 13.15 -7.68
N LEU A 9 74.77 12.01 -7.12
CA LEU A 9 73.87 10.90 -6.75
C LEU A 9 73.13 11.36 -5.50
N LEU A 10 71.77 11.49 -5.61
CA LEU A 10 70.90 11.61 -4.44
C LEU A 10 69.99 10.42 -4.43
N LEU A 11 70.27 9.53 -3.48
CA LEU A 11 69.29 8.50 -3.04
C LEU A 11 68.07 9.19 -2.49
N GLY A 12 66.99 9.15 -3.25
CA GLY A 12 65.65 9.53 -2.75
C GLY A 12 64.92 8.28 -2.31
N SER A 13 64.66 8.17 -1.03
CA SER A 13 63.85 7.14 -0.37
C SER A 13 62.47 7.08 -1.01
N ALA A 14 62.14 5.93 -1.59
CA ALA A 14 60.77 5.62 -2.00
C ALA A 14 59.91 5.47 -0.73
N ALA A 15 59.19 6.51 -0.38
CA ALA A 15 58.07 6.40 0.57
C ALA A 15 56.98 5.61 -0.11
N LEU A 16 56.80 4.35 0.27
CA LEU A 16 55.59 3.58 0.03
C LEU A 16 54.45 4.30 0.76
N LEU A 17 53.74 5.14 0.05
CA LEU A 17 52.37 5.51 0.43
C LEU A 17 51.54 4.26 0.24
N THR A 18 51.33 3.52 1.34
CA THR A 18 50.21 2.60 1.49
C THR A 18 48.95 3.45 1.37
N ALA A 19 48.42 3.55 0.15
CA ALA A 19 47.04 3.97 -0.04
C ALA A 19 46.18 2.96 0.74
N CYS A 20 45.71 3.36 1.91
CA CYS A 20 44.51 2.74 2.50
C CYS A 20 43.44 2.80 1.41
N GLY A 21 43.15 1.67 0.80
CA GLY A 21 42.02 1.51 -0.07
C GLY A 21 40.77 1.81 0.79
N MET A 22 40.28 3.03 0.67
CA MET A 22 38.88 3.27 0.94
C MET A 22 38.14 2.46 -0.14
N ASP A 23 37.54 1.37 0.24
CA ASP A 23 36.54 0.67 -0.58
C ASP A 23 35.44 1.68 -0.86
N ASP A 24 35.55 2.37 -2.00
CA ASP A 24 34.58 3.36 -2.50
C ASP A 24 33.31 2.65 -3.02
N HIS A 25 32.83 1.64 -2.28
CA HIS A 25 31.55 1.05 -2.57
C HIS A 25 30.46 1.95 -1.97
N ALA A 26 29.55 2.39 -2.84
CA ALA A 26 28.36 3.12 -2.38
C ALA A 26 27.69 2.35 -1.21
N PRO A 27 27.24 3.04 -0.17
CA PRO A 27 26.63 2.39 0.99
C PRO A 27 25.40 1.59 0.59
N THR A 28 25.11 0.51 1.29
CA THR A 28 23.83 -0.21 1.18
C THR A 28 22.67 0.67 1.61
N VAL A 29 21.41 0.25 1.36
CA VAL A 29 20.22 0.98 1.84
C VAL A 29 20.25 1.20 3.36
N LEU A 30 20.76 0.24 4.13
CA LEU A 30 20.97 0.39 5.57
C LEU A 30 22.12 1.35 5.87
N GLY A 31 23.21 1.31 5.08
CA GLY A 31 24.33 2.24 5.18
C GLY A 31 23.90 3.69 4.93
N VAL A 32 23.04 3.92 3.93
CA VAL A 32 22.43 5.25 3.68
C VAL A 32 21.67 5.73 4.93
N ALA A 33 20.86 4.87 5.54
CA ALA A 33 20.10 5.22 6.74
C ALA A 33 21.02 5.47 7.96
N LYS A 34 22.09 4.69 8.14
CA LYS A 34 23.07 4.88 9.23
C LYS A 34 23.87 6.18 9.11
N ASN A 35 24.08 6.65 7.89
CA ASN A 35 24.87 7.86 7.62
C ASN A 35 24.07 9.16 7.71
N ASP A 36 22.76 9.09 7.90
CA ASP A 36 21.91 10.28 7.98
C ASP A 36 21.11 10.28 9.30
N TYR A 37 21.37 11.29 10.11
CA TYR A 37 20.74 11.48 11.43
C TYR A 37 19.19 11.46 11.38
N GLN A 38 18.57 11.90 10.28
CA GLN A 38 17.13 11.92 10.17
C GLN A 38 16.49 10.52 10.22
N PHE A 39 17.27 9.45 10.09
CA PHE A 39 16.82 8.05 10.12
C PHE A 39 17.26 7.29 11.39
N SER A 40 17.75 7.99 12.42
CA SER A 40 18.24 7.31 13.64
C SER A 40 17.20 6.39 14.28
N VAL A 41 15.92 6.79 14.31
CA VAL A 41 14.83 5.96 14.86
C VAL A 41 14.53 4.76 13.94
N LEU A 42 14.63 4.94 12.60
CA LEU A 42 14.49 3.84 11.65
C LEU A 42 15.60 2.79 11.86
N VAL A 43 16.85 3.23 12.03
CA VAL A 43 17.98 2.32 12.30
C VAL A 43 17.77 1.56 13.60
N GLU A 44 17.36 2.22 14.69
CA GLU A 44 17.03 1.54 15.95
C GLU A 44 15.88 0.52 15.77
N ALA A 45 14.85 0.86 15.01
CA ALA A 45 13.73 -0.05 14.73
C ALA A 45 14.18 -1.28 13.91
N ILE A 46 15.05 -1.09 12.90
CA ILE A 46 15.63 -2.19 12.11
C ILE A 46 16.44 -3.13 13.00
N GLN A 47 17.27 -2.59 13.91
CA GLN A 47 18.06 -3.36 14.87
C GLN A 47 17.16 -4.14 15.83
N ALA A 48 16.16 -3.49 16.42
CA ALA A 48 15.21 -4.12 17.33
C ALA A 48 14.41 -5.26 16.64
N ALA A 49 14.08 -5.11 15.35
CA ALA A 49 13.44 -6.15 14.56
C ALA A 49 14.40 -7.27 14.13
N GLY A 50 15.72 -7.06 14.16
CA GLY A 50 16.72 -7.99 13.65
C GLY A 50 16.72 -8.11 12.12
N LEU A 51 16.42 -7.02 11.40
CA LEU A 51 16.31 -6.99 9.93
C LEU A 51 17.56 -6.42 9.24
N GLU A 52 18.66 -6.21 9.95
CA GLU A 52 19.88 -5.63 9.39
C GLU A 52 20.41 -6.46 8.22
N SER A 53 20.55 -7.77 8.39
CA SER A 53 21.03 -8.67 7.33
C SER A 53 20.10 -8.72 6.11
N THR A 54 18.81 -8.51 6.31
CA THR A 54 17.84 -8.46 5.21
C THR A 54 18.03 -7.20 4.36
N LEU A 55 18.33 -6.06 4.98
CA LEU A 55 18.51 -4.78 4.30
C LEU A 55 19.94 -4.56 3.79
N ASP A 56 20.94 -5.22 4.37
CA ASP A 56 22.32 -5.25 3.88
C ASP A 56 22.57 -6.37 2.86
N GLY A 57 21.57 -7.23 2.62
CA GLY A 57 21.67 -8.35 1.70
C GLY A 57 21.81 -7.94 0.24
N VAL A 58 22.03 -8.94 -0.62
CA VAL A 58 22.13 -8.77 -2.06
C VAL A 58 20.78 -8.33 -2.60
N GLY A 59 20.72 -7.08 -3.13
CA GLY A 59 19.54 -6.53 -3.76
C GLY A 59 19.17 -7.21 -5.10
N PRO A 60 18.39 -6.53 -5.94
CA PRO A 60 17.96 -5.13 -5.77
C PRO A 60 16.69 -4.96 -4.93
N ILE A 61 16.69 -3.97 -4.05
CA ILE A 61 15.52 -3.61 -3.23
C ILE A 61 15.20 -2.12 -3.31
N THR A 62 13.97 -1.74 -2.98
CA THR A 62 13.56 -0.34 -2.77
C THR A 62 13.11 -0.19 -1.34
N VAL A 63 13.59 0.84 -0.66
CA VAL A 63 13.18 1.16 0.71
C VAL A 63 12.51 2.53 0.75
N PHE A 64 11.30 2.57 1.29
CA PHE A 64 10.63 3.82 1.64
C PHE A 64 11.01 4.17 3.08
N ALA A 65 11.96 5.10 3.25
CA ALA A 65 12.56 5.43 4.54
C ALA A 65 11.79 6.55 5.25
N PRO A 66 11.06 6.27 6.33
CA PRO A 66 10.41 7.29 7.15
C PRO A 66 11.44 8.03 8.01
N THR A 67 11.29 9.36 8.10
CA THR A 67 12.11 10.21 8.95
C THR A 67 11.80 10.04 10.44
N ASN A 68 12.64 10.57 11.32
CA ASN A 68 12.37 10.61 12.76
C ASN A 68 11.04 11.31 13.09
N ASN A 69 10.70 12.38 12.34
CA ASN A 69 9.41 13.07 12.49
C ASN A 69 8.22 12.16 12.13
N ALA A 70 8.39 11.31 11.10
CA ALA A 70 7.39 10.31 10.72
C ALA A 70 7.12 9.32 11.86
N PHE A 71 8.17 8.85 12.56
CA PHE A 71 8.03 7.99 13.73
C PHE A 71 7.38 8.72 14.91
N THR A 72 7.74 9.98 15.16
CA THR A 72 7.10 10.78 16.22
C THR A 72 5.60 10.91 15.99
N ALA A 73 5.19 11.17 14.73
CA ALA A 73 3.77 11.22 14.37
C ALA A 73 3.07 9.86 14.57
N LEU A 74 3.73 8.75 14.19
CA LEU A 74 3.20 7.40 14.40
C LEU A 74 3.00 7.09 15.89
N LEU A 75 3.97 7.40 16.73
CA LEU A 75 3.89 7.16 18.18
C LEU A 75 2.71 7.91 18.80
N SER A 76 2.49 9.16 18.38
CA SER A 76 1.33 9.95 18.82
C SER A 76 0.01 9.34 18.32
N GLU A 77 -0.07 8.90 17.06
CA GLU A 77 -1.26 8.28 16.47
C GLU A 77 -1.65 6.98 17.18
N LEU A 78 -0.65 6.15 17.51
CA LEU A 78 -0.87 4.86 18.16
C LEU A 78 -0.94 4.96 19.69
N SER A 79 -0.69 6.15 20.26
CA SER A 79 -0.57 6.37 21.71
C SER A 79 0.47 5.44 22.36
N LEU A 80 1.60 5.23 21.66
CA LEU A 80 2.71 4.41 22.10
C LEU A 80 3.93 5.27 22.44
N THR A 81 4.74 4.79 23.40
CA THR A 81 6.10 5.28 23.60
C THR A 81 7.06 4.62 22.61
N LYS A 82 8.20 5.25 22.33
CA LYS A 82 9.27 4.66 21.53
C LYS A 82 9.72 3.30 22.07
N ALA A 83 9.86 3.17 23.41
CA ALA A 83 10.24 1.92 24.06
C ALA A 83 9.21 0.80 23.81
N GLN A 84 7.92 1.10 23.87
CA GLN A 84 6.87 0.13 23.58
C GLN A 84 6.89 -0.30 22.10
N LEU A 85 7.09 0.64 21.17
CA LEU A 85 7.21 0.31 19.73
C LEU A 85 8.42 -0.60 19.50
N LEU A 86 9.60 -0.27 20.06
CA LEU A 86 10.83 -1.05 19.86
C LEU A 86 10.77 -2.44 20.55
N ALA A 87 9.95 -2.62 21.58
CA ALA A 87 9.73 -3.90 22.22
C ALA A 87 8.80 -4.85 21.42
N ASP A 88 7.95 -4.31 20.53
CA ASP A 88 7.05 -5.13 19.70
C ASP A 88 7.72 -5.54 18.40
N ARG A 89 8.54 -6.59 18.48
CA ARG A 89 9.27 -7.12 17.31
C ARG A 89 8.35 -7.56 16.18
N ALA A 90 7.16 -8.10 16.47
CA ALA A 90 6.23 -8.56 15.45
C ALA A 90 5.65 -7.38 14.66
N LEU A 91 5.21 -6.33 15.35
CA LEU A 91 4.76 -5.09 14.74
C LEU A 91 5.88 -4.45 13.90
N LEU A 92 7.08 -4.31 14.46
CA LEU A 92 8.24 -3.75 13.75
C LEU A 92 8.56 -4.53 12.48
N THR A 93 8.64 -5.86 12.55
CA THR A 93 8.92 -6.69 11.37
C THR A 93 7.85 -6.49 10.30
N SER A 94 6.57 -6.50 10.68
CA SER A 94 5.47 -6.28 9.74
C SER A 94 5.52 -4.89 9.10
N VAL A 95 5.75 -3.85 9.91
CA VAL A 95 5.81 -2.46 9.42
C VAL A 95 7.06 -2.25 8.55
N LEU A 96 8.25 -2.65 8.99
CA LEU A 96 9.48 -2.43 8.24
C LEU A 96 9.53 -3.20 6.92
N THR A 97 9.06 -4.45 6.89
CA THR A 97 8.96 -5.22 5.64
C THR A 97 7.88 -4.67 4.69
N TYR A 98 6.88 -3.96 5.21
CA TYR A 98 5.90 -3.23 4.40
C TYR A 98 6.51 -1.99 3.71
N HIS A 99 7.61 -1.44 4.23
CA HIS A 99 8.37 -0.34 3.59
C HIS A 99 9.35 -0.81 2.51
N VAL A 100 9.48 -2.12 2.28
CA VAL A 100 10.47 -2.69 1.36
C VAL A 100 9.79 -3.34 0.16
N LEU A 101 10.29 -3.04 -1.04
CA LEU A 101 9.92 -3.74 -2.26
C LEU A 101 11.05 -4.72 -2.66
N PRO A 102 10.70 -5.90 -3.19
CA PRO A 102 11.68 -6.92 -3.62
C PRO A 102 12.27 -6.62 -5.02
N SER A 103 12.37 -5.36 -5.39
CA SER A 103 12.92 -4.91 -6.67
C SER A 103 13.37 -3.46 -6.58
N LYS A 104 14.31 -3.03 -7.46
CA LYS A 104 14.68 -1.63 -7.60
C LYS A 104 13.63 -0.90 -8.43
N VAL A 105 12.96 0.08 -7.84
CA VAL A 105 11.95 0.93 -8.48
C VAL A 105 12.35 2.38 -8.29
N GLU A 106 12.91 2.99 -9.32
CA GLU A 106 13.18 4.43 -9.36
C GLU A 106 11.88 5.22 -9.59
N LYS A 107 11.88 6.52 -9.31
CA LYS A 107 10.73 7.41 -9.46
C LYS A 107 10.02 7.24 -10.81
N SER A 108 10.79 7.13 -11.89
CA SER A 108 10.27 6.96 -13.26
C SER A 108 9.58 5.62 -13.49
N GLY A 109 9.92 4.59 -12.70
CA GLY A 109 9.37 3.23 -12.77
C GLY A 109 8.20 2.98 -11.81
N VAL A 110 7.82 3.94 -10.97
CA VAL A 110 6.72 3.78 -10.01
C VAL A 110 5.39 3.58 -10.76
N PRO A 111 4.67 2.47 -10.55
CA PRO A 111 3.40 2.21 -11.22
C PRO A 111 2.28 3.03 -10.57
N LEU A 112 2.03 4.25 -11.08
CA LEU A 112 1.04 5.17 -10.52
C LEU A 112 -0.39 4.60 -10.60
N GLY A 113 -1.14 4.74 -9.52
CA GLY A 113 -2.52 4.28 -9.40
C GLY A 113 -2.69 2.78 -9.22
N LYS A 114 -1.61 1.99 -9.32
CA LYS A 114 -1.63 0.52 -9.22
C LYS A 114 -1.16 0.01 -7.87
N ALA A 115 -1.48 -1.26 -7.58
CA ALA A 115 -1.00 -1.92 -6.38
C ALA A 115 0.51 -2.19 -6.47
N VAL A 116 1.27 -1.71 -5.50
CA VAL A 116 2.70 -1.96 -5.33
C VAL A 116 2.86 -2.99 -4.22
N ALA A 117 3.28 -4.20 -4.57
CA ALA A 117 3.46 -5.30 -3.63
C ALA A 117 4.72 -5.11 -2.79
N THR A 118 4.63 -5.39 -1.48
CA THR A 118 5.72 -5.25 -0.52
C THR A 118 6.28 -6.60 -0.08
N VAL A 119 7.46 -6.61 0.51
CA VAL A 119 8.08 -7.82 1.11
C VAL A 119 7.19 -8.40 2.23
N GLN A 120 6.41 -7.57 2.91
CA GLN A 120 5.46 -8.01 3.94
C GLN A 120 4.30 -8.86 3.35
N GLY A 121 4.05 -8.80 2.04
CA GLY A 121 2.96 -9.48 1.35
C GLY A 121 1.71 -8.61 1.15
N GLY A 122 1.61 -7.47 1.81
CA GLY A 122 0.60 -6.45 1.57
C GLY A 122 0.94 -5.58 0.35
N PHE A 123 0.16 -4.53 0.15
CA PHE A 123 0.37 -3.57 -0.93
C PHE A 123 0.01 -2.15 -0.50
N PHE A 124 0.55 -1.20 -1.20
CA PHE A 124 0.15 0.21 -1.15
C PHE A 124 -0.02 0.73 -2.59
N LYS A 125 -0.49 1.96 -2.73
CA LYS A 125 -0.64 2.63 -4.03
C LYS A 125 0.11 3.95 -4.01
N VAL A 126 0.76 4.29 -5.12
CA VAL A 126 1.38 5.61 -5.30
C VAL A 126 0.58 6.42 -6.32
N GLU A 127 0.28 7.65 -5.99
CA GLU A 127 -0.36 8.61 -6.88
C GLU A 127 0.52 9.83 -7.07
N SER A 128 0.38 10.48 -8.22
CA SER A 128 1.02 11.76 -8.52
C SER A 128 -0.01 12.87 -8.49
N SER A 129 0.28 13.94 -7.76
CA SER A 129 -0.50 15.18 -7.82
C SER A 129 -0.24 15.96 -9.13
N ALA A 130 -1.09 16.93 -9.43
CA ALA A 130 -0.90 17.82 -10.57
C ALA A 130 0.44 18.58 -10.55
N GLY A 131 1.06 18.75 -9.38
CA GLY A 131 2.40 19.34 -9.21
C GLY A 131 3.55 18.33 -9.27
N GLY A 132 3.30 17.06 -9.59
CA GLY A 132 4.33 16.02 -9.67
C GLY A 132 4.80 15.46 -8.31
N ALA A 133 4.21 15.87 -7.20
CA ALA A 133 4.47 15.28 -5.90
C ALA A 133 3.87 13.87 -5.83
N LEU A 134 4.66 12.91 -5.33
CA LEU A 134 4.24 11.53 -5.16
C LEU A 134 3.69 11.32 -3.74
N THR A 135 2.54 10.65 -3.67
CA THR A 135 1.88 10.33 -2.40
C THR A 135 1.56 8.83 -2.37
N ILE A 136 1.90 8.18 -1.27
CA ILE A 136 1.56 6.79 -0.99
C ILE A 136 0.24 6.76 -0.23
N GLN A 137 -0.75 6.02 -0.72
CA GLN A 137 -1.88 5.57 0.07
C GLN A 137 -1.53 4.20 0.66
N ASP A 138 -1.43 4.12 1.98
CA ASP A 138 -1.06 2.90 2.69
C ASP A 138 -2.23 1.93 2.95
N GLY A 139 -1.94 0.76 3.49
CA GLY A 139 -2.95 -0.26 3.77
C GLY A 139 -4.04 0.14 4.77
N ARG A 140 -3.83 1.21 5.55
CA ARG A 140 -4.83 1.81 6.45
C ARG A 140 -5.53 3.02 5.84
N ASN A 141 -5.37 3.23 4.53
CA ASN A 141 -5.96 4.34 3.76
C ASN A 141 -5.46 5.73 4.22
N ARG A 142 -4.23 5.79 4.73
CA ARG A 142 -3.57 7.05 5.10
C ARG A 142 -2.62 7.46 3.98
N ASN A 143 -2.36 8.76 3.86
CA ASN A 143 -1.47 9.30 2.85
C ASN A 143 -0.12 9.69 3.47
N ALA A 144 0.98 9.26 2.83
CA ALA A 144 2.35 9.66 3.11
C ALA A 144 2.95 10.33 1.85
N VAL A 145 3.63 11.45 2.02
CA VAL A 145 4.29 12.14 0.90
C VAL A 145 5.70 11.61 0.74
N ILE A 146 6.11 11.34 -0.50
CA ILE A 146 7.50 11.04 -0.85
C ILE A 146 8.21 12.37 -1.01
N THR A 147 9.08 12.70 -0.05
CA THR A 147 9.77 14.00 0.03
C THR A 147 11.07 14.04 -0.76
N ALA A 148 11.72 12.89 -0.94
CA ALA A 148 12.87 12.74 -1.83
C ALA A 148 12.85 11.35 -2.47
N THR A 149 13.34 11.28 -3.71
CA THR A 149 13.36 10.04 -4.50
C THR A 149 14.78 9.72 -4.96
N ASP A 150 14.99 8.46 -5.30
CA ASP A 150 16.17 7.98 -6.04
C ASP A 150 17.49 8.19 -5.29
N VAL A 151 17.49 8.13 -3.94
CA VAL A 151 18.74 8.10 -3.18
C VAL A 151 19.40 6.74 -3.46
N ALA A 152 20.53 6.79 -4.16
CA ALA A 152 21.24 5.60 -4.63
C ALA A 152 21.87 4.82 -3.47
N ALA A 153 21.79 3.50 -3.53
CA ALA A 153 22.48 2.57 -2.66
C ALA A 153 23.05 1.42 -3.48
N SER A 154 24.13 0.76 -2.99
CA SER A 154 24.81 -0.33 -3.70
C SER A 154 23.90 -1.54 -3.97
N ASN A 155 22.93 -1.78 -3.09
CA ASN A 155 21.99 -2.89 -3.19
C ASN A 155 20.56 -2.44 -3.49
N GLY A 156 20.32 -1.17 -3.90
CA GLY A 156 18.97 -0.72 -4.20
C GLY A 156 18.80 0.80 -4.32
N VAL A 157 17.62 1.27 -3.96
CA VAL A 157 17.25 2.69 -3.95
C VAL A 157 16.43 3.03 -2.72
N VAL A 158 16.58 4.24 -2.20
CA VAL A 158 15.82 4.75 -1.05
C VAL A 158 14.95 5.93 -1.49
N HIS A 159 13.68 5.90 -1.10
CA HIS A 159 12.74 7.02 -1.18
C HIS A 159 12.42 7.50 0.23
N ILE A 160 12.51 8.79 0.48
CA ILE A 160 12.26 9.38 1.80
C ILE A 160 10.79 9.75 1.91
N ILE A 161 10.15 9.37 3.00
CA ILE A 161 8.74 9.62 3.25
C ILE A 161 8.50 10.35 4.58
N ASP A 162 7.44 11.18 4.60
CA ASP A 162 7.08 12.01 5.75
C ASP A 162 6.23 11.28 6.82
N LYS A 163 5.76 10.05 6.52
CA LYS A 163 4.99 9.22 7.45
C LYS A 163 5.40 7.76 7.36
N VAL A 164 5.34 7.05 8.48
CA VAL A 164 5.44 5.57 8.50
C VAL A 164 4.19 4.99 7.86
N ILE A 165 4.35 4.21 6.80
CA ILE A 165 3.24 3.51 6.14
C ILE A 165 2.89 2.22 6.88
N LEU A 166 1.61 1.91 6.99
CA LEU A 166 1.15 0.75 7.74
C LEU A 166 0.39 -0.24 6.86
N PRO A 167 0.64 -1.54 7.02
CA PRO A 167 -0.17 -2.56 6.35
C PRO A 167 -1.62 -2.53 6.83
N ALA A 168 -2.53 -2.99 5.98
CA ALA A 168 -3.94 -3.12 6.36
C ALA A 168 -4.09 -4.10 7.55
N ASN A 169 -4.84 -3.68 8.54
CA ASN A 169 -5.09 -4.45 9.77
C ASN A 169 -6.56 -4.88 9.92
N ARG A 170 -7.41 -4.55 8.93
CA ARG A 170 -8.83 -4.91 8.89
C ARG A 170 -9.14 -5.57 7.56
N ASN A 171 -9.92 -6.65 7.57
CA ASN A 171 -10.48 -7.21 6.36
C ASN A 171 -11.67 -6.37 5.84
N ILE A 172 -12.24 -6.74 4.69
CA ILE A 172 -13.36 -6.03 4.05
C ILE A 172 -14.54 -5.85 5.01
N VAL A 173 -14.93 -6.90 5.75
CA VAL A 173 -16.06 -6.86 6.68
C VAL A 173 -15.75 -5.92 7.85
N GLN A 174 -14.58 -6.04 8.45
CA GLN A 174 -14.13 -5.17 9.55
C GLN A 174 -13.98 -3.72 9.11
N THR A 175 -13.55 -3.48 7.86
CA THR A 175 -13.45 -2.14 7.28
C THR A 175 -14.85 -1.53 7.12
N ALA A 176 -15.81 -2.30 6.58
CA ALA A 176 -17.19 -1.85 6.45
C ALA A 176 -17.85 -1.59 7.83
N GLN A 177 -17.61 -2.46 8.83
CA GLN A 177 -18.11 -2.28 10.20
C GLN A 177 -17.60 -1.00 10.87
N ALA A 178 -16.41 -0.55 10.52
CA ALA A 178 -15.81 0.68 11.07
C ALA A 178 -16.37 1.98 10.45
N LEU A 179 -17.19 1.88 9.41
CA LEU A 179 -17.74 3.00 8.66
C LEU A 179 -19.27 3.05 8.83
N PRO A 180 -19.83 4.08 9.50
CA PRO A 180 -21.28 4.17 9.78
C PRO A 180 -22.16 4.10 8.53
N ASP A 181 -21.68 4.58 7.39
CA ASP A 181 -22.41 4.60 6.12
C ASP A 181 -22.70 3.22 5.54
N PHE A 182 -22.09 2.15 6.09
CA PHE A 182 -22.28 0.77 5.65
C PHE A 182 -23.04 -0.12 6.65
N SER A 183 -23.69 0.47 7.65
CA SER A 183 -24.38 -0.32 8.67
C SER A 183 -25.45 -1.26 8.08
N VAL A 184 -26.21 -0.81 7.08
CA VAL A 184 -27.21 -1.66 6.39
C VAL A 184 -26.54 -2.76 5.57
N LEU A 185 -25.42 -2.46 4.89
CA LEU A 185 -24.63 -3.48 4.17
C LEU A 185 -24.13 -4.56 5.12
N VAL A 186 -23.59 -4.17 6.28
CA VAL A 186 -23.10 -5.10 7.30
C VAL A 186 -24.25 -5.99 7.82
N GLU A 187 -25.41 -5.42 8.15
CA GLU A 187 -26.60 -6.19 8.53
C GLU A 187 -27.00 -7.18 7.43
N ALA A 188 -26.98 -6.74 6.16
CA ALA A 188 -27.30 -7.59 5.01
C ALA A 188 -26.29 -8.75 4.84
N VAL A 189 -25.00 -8.49 4.98
CA VAL A 189 -23.93 -9.52 4.92
C VAL A 189 -24.09 -10.55 6.03
N LEU A 190 -24.46 -10.12 7.24
CA LEU A 190 -24.72 -11.01 8.37
C LEU A 190 -25.99 -11.85 8.15
N ALA A 191 -27.07 -11.23 7.69
CA ALA A 191 -28.34 -11.92 7.40
C ALA A 191 -28.19 -12.98 6.28
N ALA A 192 -27.35 -12.71 5.29
CA ALA A 192 -27.05 -13.65 4.20
C ALA A 192 -25.98 -14.71 4.57
N ASN A 193 -25.44 -14.72 5.80
CA ASN A 193 -24.33 -15.59 6.24
C ASN A 193 -23.07 -15.50 5.36
N LEU A 194 -22.79 -14.34 4.74
CA LEU A 194 -21.63 -14.13 3.85
C LEU A 194 -20.39 -13.57 4.57
N ALA A 195 -20.49 -13.26 5.87
CA ALA A 195 -19.40 -12.63 6.61
C ALA A 195 -18.10 -13.46 6.60
N SER A 196 -18.18 -14.78 6.75
CA SER A 196 -17.02 -15.67 6.69
C SER A 196 -16.39 -15.70 5.30
N ALA A 197 -17.19 -15.77 4.24
CA ALA A 197 -16.72 -15.77 2.86
C ALA A 197 -16.02 -14.44 2.50
N LEU A 198 -16.56 -13.29 2.93
CA LEU A 198 -15.97 -11.97 2.69
C LEU A 198 -14.81 -11.66 3.63
N SER A 199 -14.60 -12.42 4.68
CA SER A 199 -13.45 -12.34 5.59
C SER A 199 -12.33 -13.32 5.23
N ALA A 200 -12.56 -14.23 4.30
CA ALA A 200 -11.57 -15.20 3.83
C ALA A 200 -10.38 -14.51 3.15
N SER A 201 -9.27 -15.26 2.99
CA SER A 201 -8.10 -14.78 2.26
C SER A 201 -8.50 -14.40 0.84
N GLY A 202 -8.22 -13.12 0.47
CA GLY A 202 -8.50 -12.58 -0.86
C GLY A 202 -7.54 -13.04 -1.95
N PRO A 203 -7.44 -12.26 -3.01
CA PRO A 203 -7.93 -10.89 -3.13
C PRO A 203 -9.40 -10.78 -3.59
N LEU A 204 -10.16 -9.91 -2.95
CA LEU A 204 -11.53 -9.58 -3.33
C LEU A 204 -11.67 -8.08 -3.66
N THR A 205 -12.63 -7.73 -4.53
CA THR A 205 -13.10 -6.36 -4.70
C THR A 205 -14.59 -6.31 -4.41
N VAL A 206 -14.98 -5.41 -3.51
CA VAL A 206 -16.39 -5.22 -3.13
C VAL A 206 -16.86 -3.84 -3.58
N PHE A 207 -17.92 -3.81 -4.36
CA PHE A 207 -18.64 -2.58 -4.69
C PHE A 207 -19.70 -2.35 -3.62
N ALA A 208 -19.37 -1.53 -2.62
CA ALA A 208 -20.14 -1.37 -1.38
C ALA A 208 -21.19 -0.26 -1.50
N PRO A 209 -22.49 -0.58 -1.53
CA PRO A 209 -23.54 0.40 -1.49
C PRO A 209 -23.69 1.02 -0.09
N THR A 210 -23.88 2.34 -0.05
CA THR A 210 -24.10 3.07 1.19
C THR A 210 -25.52 2.83 1.75
N ASN A 211 -25.77 3.25 2.99
CA ASN A 211 -27.10 3.22 3.59
C ASN A 211 -28.13 3.99 2.73
N VAL A 212 -27.70 5.09 2.08
CA VAL A 212 -28.56 5.87 1.17
C VAL A 212 -28.91 5.04 -0.07
N ALA A 213 -27.96 4.28 -0.62
CA ALA A 213 -28.18 3.38 -1.74
C ALA A 213 -29.24 2.30 -1.42
N PHE A 214 -29.18 1.72 -0.21
CA PHE A 214 -30.19 0.77 0.27
C PHE A 214 -31.55 1.43 0.46
N THR A 215 -31.62 2.64 1.00
CA THR A 215 -32.87 3.39 1.12
C THR A 215 -33.54 3.60 -0.25
N GLY A 216 -32.75 3.96 -1.27
CA GLY A 216 -33.24 4.09 -2.64
C GLY A 216 -33.79 2.78 -3.20
N LEU A 217 -33.11 1.64 -2.96
CA LEU A 217 -33.58 0.32 -3.36
C LEU A 217 -34.90 -0.04 -2.67
N LEU A 218 -34.98 0.12 -1.34
CA LEU A 218 -36.20 -0.19 -0.55
C LEU A 218 -37.40 0.61 -1.03
N THR A 219 -37.21 1.90 -1.31
CA THR A 219 -38.25 2.76 -1.86
C THR A 219 -38.71 2.28 -3.24
N SER A 220 -37.77 1.88 -4.12
CA SER A 220 -38.13 1.40 -5.46
C SER A 220 -38.85 0.06 -5.45
N LEU A 221 -38.58 -0.79 -4.46
CA LEU A 221 -39.23 -2.10 -4.28
C LEU A 221 -40.52 -2.03 -3.46
N GLY A 222 -40.83 -0.91 -2.82
CA GLY A 222 -41.97 -0.79 -1.88
C GLY A 222 -41.78 -1.70 -0.66
N GLN A 223 -40.56 -2.00 -0.25
CA GLN A 223 -40.23 -2.93 0.84
C GLN A 223 -39.62 -2.21 2.04
N THR A 224 -39.79 -2.79 3.21
CA THR A 224 -39.07 -2.38 4.43
C THR A 224 -37.71 -3.08 4.50
N LYS A 225 -36.79 -2.53 5.29
CA LYS A 225 -35.46 -3.16 5.55
C LYS A 225 -35.67 -4.58 6.11
N ALA A 226 -36.60 -4.78 7.02
CA ALA A 226 -36.87 -6.08 7.61
C ALA A 226 -37.31 -7.12 6.56
N GLN A 227 -38.15 -6.73 5.59
CA GLN A 227 -38.57 -7.62 4.51
C GLN A 227 -37.42 -7.99 3.59
N LEU A 228 -36.53 -7.02 3.24
CA LEU A 228 -35.34 -7.29 2.45
C LEU A 228 -34.39 -8.25 3.18
N LEU A 229 -34.08 -8.01 4.45
CA LEU A 229 -33.19 -8.85 5.25
C LEU A 229 -33.76 -10.28 5.49
N ALA A 230 -35.08 -10.45 5.52
CA ALA A 230 -35.72 -11.76 5.63
C ALA A 230 -35.65 -12.58 4.33
N ASN A 231 -35.47 -11.94 3.17
CA ASN A 231 -35.33 -12.63 1.88
C ASN A 231 -33.85 -12.99 1.62
N THR A 232 -33.37 -14.00 2.35
CA THR A 232 -31.96 -14.42 2.31
C THR A 232 -31.48 -14.87 0.93
N SER A 233 -32.36 -15.48 0.11
CA SER A 233 -32.02 -15.92 -1.25
C SER A 233 -31.71 -14.72 -2.17
N LEU A 234 -32.62 -13.75 -2.23
CA LEU A 234 -32.41 -12.50 -2.99
C LEU A 234 -31.19 -11.76 -2.48
N LEU A 235 -31.07 -11.63 -1.15
CA LEU A 235 -29.99 -10.91 -0.52
C LEU A 235 -28.63 -11.54 -0.84
N THR A 236 -28.52 -12.86 -0.79
CA THR A 236 -27.30 -13.59 -1.15
C THR A 236 -26.91 -13.36 -2.61
N SER A 237 -27.84 -13.46 -3.56
CA SER A 237 -27.61 -13.22 -4.97
C SER A 237 -27.15 -11.77 -5.22
N VAL A 238 -27.85 -10.78 -4.66
CA VAL A 238 -27.48 -9.36 -4.76
C VAL A 238 -26.10 -9.11 -4.17
N LEU A 239 -25.80 -9.58 -2.96
CA LEU A 239 -24.50 -9.35 -2.33
C LEU A 239 -23.34 -10.00 -3.08
N ARG A 240 -23.52 -11.23 -3.60
CA ARG A 240 -22.52 -11.90 -4.43
C ARG A 240 -22.29 -11.17 -5.75
N TYR A 241 -23.31 -10.52 -6.29
CA TYR A 241 -23.19 -9.69 -7.49
C TYR A 241 -22.34 -8.41 -7.27
N HIS A 242 -22.22 -7.95 -6.04
CA HIS A 242 -21.37 -6.82 -5.65
C HIS A 242 -19.89 -7.21 -5.45
N VAL A 243 -19.52 -8.48 -5.58
CA VAL A 243 -18.17 -8.96 -5.27
C VAL A 243 -17.50 -9.54 -6.51
N VAL A 244 -16.26 -9.13 -6.73
CA VAL A 244 -15.35 -9.65 -7.77
C VAL A 244 -14.21 -10.41 -7.11
N ASN A 245 -13.90 -11.61 -7.61
CA ASN A 245 -12.82 -12.47 -7.09
C ASN A 245 -11.45 -12.07 -7.68
N ALA A 246 -11.08 -10.81 -7.48
CA ALA A 246 -9.80 -10.25 -7.87
C ALA A 246 -9.56 -8.93 -7.12
N ARG A 247 -8.31 -8.47 -7.04
CA ARG A 247 -7.99 -7.10 -6.64
C ARG A 247 -8.07 -6.21 -7.87
N VAL A 248 -9.05 -5.33 -7.92
CA VAL A 248 -9.25 -4.38 -9.02
C VAL A 248 -9.18 -2.97 -8.44
N LEU A 249 -8.07 -2.26 -8.64
CA LEU A 249 -7.97 -0.85 -8.31
C LEU A 249 -8.64 -0.01 -9.40
N LYS A 250 -8.91 1.27 -9.10
CA LYS A 250 -9.48 2.21 -10.08
C LYS A 250 -8.73 2.19 -11.42
N ALA A 251 -7.40 2.15 -11.37
CA ALA A 251 -6.54 2.13 -12.57
C ALA A 251 -6.59 0.80 -13.35
N ASP A 252 -7.09 -0.26 -12.73
CA ASP A 252 -7.17 -1.61 -13.30
C ASP A 252 -8.61 -1.99 -13.69
N VAL A 253 -9.60 -1.10 -13.48
CA VAL A 253 -10.99 -1.35 -13.87
C VAL A 253 -11.08 -1.50 -15.38
N PRO A 254 -11.56 -2.65 -15.91
CA PRO A 254 -11.67 -2.86 -17.36
C PRO A 254 -12.88 -2.09 -17.88
N ILE A 255 -12.63 -0.89 -18.40
CA ILE A 255 -13.65 0.02 -18.88
C ILE A 255 -14.36 -0.56 -20.12
N GLY A 256 -15.69 -0.52 -20.13
CA GLY A 256 -16.54 -1.01 -21.22
C GLY A 256 -16.59 -2.51 -21.38
N THR A 257 -15.88 -3.26 -20.58
CA THR A 257 -15.80 -4.73 -20.62
C THR A 257 -16.63 -5.35 -19.52
N ALA A 258 -17.22 -6.52 -19.77
CA ALA A 258 -17.98 -7.27 -18.78
C ALA A 258 -17.08 -7.77 -17.64
N ILE A 259 -17.41 -7.41 -16.41
CA ILE A 259 -16.73 -7.82 -15.18
C ILE A 259 -17.52 -8.93 -14.54
N SER A 260 -16.91 -10.12 -14.40
CA SER A 260 -17.53 -11.27 -13.74
C SER A 260 -17.57 -11.10 -12.23
N THR A 261 -18.69 -11.49 -11.61
CA THR A 261 -18.91 -11.38 -10.19
C THR A 261 -18.92 -12.75 -9.50
N LEU A 262 -19.02 -12.79 -8.17
CA LEU A 262 -19.26 -14.03 -7.44
C LEU A 262 -20.68 -14.60 -7.66
N GLU A 263 -21.62 -13.82 -8.21
CA GLU A 263 -22.91 -14.35 -8.61
C GLU A 263 -22.76 -15.08 -9.96
N PRO A 264 -23.10 -16.38 -10.03
CA PRO A 264 -22.83 -17.18 -11.22
C PRO A 264 -23.45 -16.61 -12.49
N SER A 265 -22.65 -16.53 -13.56
CA SER A 265 -23.05 -16.08 -14.89
C SER A 265 -23.57 -14.64 -14.95
N LYS A 266 -23.31 -13.83 -13.91
CA LYS A 266 -23.71 -12.42 -13.85
C LYS A 266 -22.51 -11.50 -13.96
N THR A 267 -22.64 -10.48 -14.80
CA THR A 267 -21.61 -9.49 -15.07
C THR A 267 -22.20 -8.08 -15.02
N PHE A 268 -21.36 -7.09 -14.81
CA PHE A 268 -21.67 -5.68 -15.02
C PHE A 268 -20.57 -5.01 -15.84
N THR A 269 -20.81 -3.82 -16.33
CA THR A 269 -19.78 -3.01 -17.02
C THR A 269 -19.56 -1.71 -16.29
N VAL A 270 -18.36 -1.12 -16.45
CA VAL A 270 -18.01 0.19 -15.89
C VAL A 270 -17.60 1.11 -17.04
N ASP A 271 -18.14 2.34 -17.08
CA ASP A 271 -17.77 3.33 -18.09
C ASP A 271 -16.63 4.26 -17.62
N ASN A 272 -16.10 5.08 -18.53
CA ASN A 272 -15.02 6.04 -18.26
C ASN A 272 -15.36 7.06 -17.16
N SER A 273 -16.63 7.29 -16.88
CA SER A 273 -17.12 8.17 -15.82
C SER A 273 -17.34 7.44 -14.50
N LEU A 274 -16.91 6.17 -14.41
CA LEU A 274 -17.09 5.29 -13.27
C LEU A 274 -18.56 5.03 -12.93
N PHE A 275 -19.44 4.92 -13.92
CA PHE A 275 -20.77 4.37 -13.73
C PHE A 275 -20.76 2.88 -14.03
N ILE A 276 -21.25 2.11 -13.07
CA ILE A 276 -21.58 0.69 -13.25
C ILE A 276 -22.92 0.59 -13.95
N THR A 277 -23.01 -0.21 -15.00
CA THR A 277 -24.27 -0.61 -15.62
C THR A 277 -24.53 -2.07 -15.29
N ASP A 278 -25.61 -2.37 -14.55
CA ASP A 278 -26.00 -3.72 -14.14
C ASP A 278 -26.78 -4.49 -15.21
N THR A 279 -27.17 -5.74 -14.94
CA THR A 279 -27.92 -6.58 -15.90
C THR A 279 -29.32 -6.05 -16.19
N LYS A 280 -29.87 -5.19 -15.36
CA LYS A 280 -31.18 -4.54 -15.54
C LYS A 280 -31.06 -3.21 -16.30
N GLY A 281 -29.85 -2.77 -16.63
CA GLY A 281 -29.59 -1.48 -17.26
C GLY A 281 -29.57 -0.30 -16.31
N ASN A 282 -29.63 -0.54 -14.98
CA ASN A 282 -29.52 0.53 -14.00
C ASN A 282 -28.08 1.02 -13.91
N LYS A 283 -27.90 2.33 -13.64
CA LYS A 283 -26.61 2.95 -13.45
C LYS A 283 -26.36 3.31 -12.01
N SER A 284 -25.20 2.89 -11.49
CA SER A 284 -24.67 3.24 -10.17
C SER A 284 -23.32 3.91 -10.28
N LYS A 285 -23.11 5.03 -9.62
CA LYS A 285 -21.85 5.77 -9.60
C LYS A 285 -20.91 5.19 -8.55
N ILE A 286 -19.65 4.94 -8.93
CA ILE A 286 -18.57 4.72 -7.96
C ILE A 286 -18.16 6.09 -7.43
N THR A 287 -18.45 6.36 -6.16
CA THR A 287 -18.22 7.67 -5.51
C THR A 287 -16.86 7.76 -4.82
N THR A 288 -16.38 6.63 -4.28
CA THR A 288 -15.05 6.53 -3.68
C THR A 288 -14.40 5.24 -4.15
N THR A 289 -13.14 5.34 -4.56
CA THR A 289 -12.37 4.19 -5.06
C THR A 289 -11.25 3.82 -4.09
N ASP A 290 -10.80 2.57 -4.18
CA ASP A 290 -9.54 2.12 -3.57
C ASP A 290 -9.49 2.28 -2.05
N VAL A 291 -10.55 1.93 -1.33
CA VAL A 291 -10.51 1.76 0.12
C VAL A 291 -9.90 0.39 0.41
N PHE A 292 -8.71 0.36 0.99
CA PHE A 292 -7.93 -0.86 1.19
C PHE A 292 -8.39 -1.65 2.41
N ALA A 293 -8.34 -2.96 2.27
CA ALA A 293 -8.52 -3.93 3.33
C ALA A 293 -7.45 -5.03 3.21
N SER A 294 -7.19 -5.79 4.28
CA SER A 294 -6.15 -6.82 4.30
C SER A 294 -6.38 -7.95 3.28
N ASN A 295 -7.63 -8.20 2.92
CA ASN A 295 -8.01 -9.23 1.95
C ASN A 295 -8.59 -8.67 0.65
N GLY A 296 -8.51 -7.36 0.39
CA GLY A 296 -9.01 -6.80 -0.86
C GLY A 296 -9.19 -5.29 -0.89
N VAL A 297 -10.12 -4.84 -1.72
CA VAL A 297 -10.43 -3.43 -1.98
C VAL A 297 -11.95 -3.20 -1.95
N ILE A 298 -12.36 -2.04 -1.47
CA ILE A 298 -13.75 -1.60 -1.48
C ILE A 298 -13.87 -0.37 -2.39
N HIS A 299 -14.86 -0.40 -3.29
CA HIS A 299 -15.34 0.77 -4.03
C HIS A 299 -16.72 1.14 -3.54
N VAL A 300 -16.93 2.37 -3.14
CA VAL A 300 -18.22 2.87 -2.64
C VAL A 300 -19.11 3.24 -3.81
N ILE A 301 -20.35 2.78 -3.78
CA ILE A 301 -21.35 3.04 -4.82
C ILE A 301 -22.61 3.70 -4.25
N ASP A 302 -23.24 4.56 -5.09
CA ASP A 302 -24.41 5.35 -4.71
C ASP A 302 -25.75 4.62 -4.86
N LYS A 303 -25.75 3.45 -5.54
CA LYS A 303 -26.95 2.60 -5.71
C LYS A 303 -26.59 1.12 -5.60
N VAL A 304 -27.52 0.31 -5.12
CA VAL A 304 -27.40 -1.15 -5.15
C VAL A 304 -27.53 -1.63 -6.60
N ILE A 305 -26.60 -2.44 -7.08
CA ILE A 305 -26.64 -3.07 -8.42
C ILE A 305 -27.40 -4.41 -8.34
N LEU A 306 -28.13 -4.73 -9.39
CA LEU A 306 -29.03 -5.89 -9.41
C LEU A 306 -28.59 -6.92 -10.47
N PRO A 307 -28.54 -8.24 -10.12
CA PRO A 307 -28.17 -9.32 -11.02
C PRO A 307 -29.21 -9.65 -12.09
#